data_94cf3a806f5efde6604bc69f3aadd709
#
_entry.id   94cf3a806f5efde6604bc69f3aadd709
#
_cell.length_a   1.000
_cell.length_b   1.000
_cell.length_c   1.000
_cell.angle_alpha   90.00
_cell.angle_beta   90.00
_cell.angle_gamma   90.00
#
_symmetry.space_group_name_H-M   'P 1'
#
loop_
_entity.id
_entity.type
_entity.pdbx_description
1 polymer ?
#
loop_
_entity_poly.entity_id
_entity_poly.type
_entity_poly.pdbx_seq_one_letter_code
_entity_poly.pdbx_strand_id
1 'polypeptide(L)'
;MDRKVLLAHSARFGCPEQTYKEHVSEVVRRASEFGSKAAPYTPFGELFLSTVRAAAEYHDLGKIDEENQKVLRGEKRKSLPVAHWDAGTAHLLGKKSILPALCIFSHHVGLLSICEENSKVYPFRVRTLAKNGEKTVREISDEKLEGYINKHEAEMKPCLNLPEGLSPGSTFLRFALSCLVDADHTDTARHYNNLIPEGDIPLD
;
A
#
# COMPACT_ATOMS: atom_id res chain seq x y z
N MET A 1 -18.22 22.86 -6.56
CA MET A 1 -17.94 21.53 -7.17
C MET A 1 -17.91 20.52 -6.06
N ASP A 2 -18.86 19.61 -6.03
CA ASP A 2 -18.85 18.53 -5.04
C ASP A 2 -17.59 17.67 -5.25
N ARG A 3 -16.76 17.59 -4.21
CA ARG A 3 -15.55 16.79 -4.23
C ARG A 3 -15.97 15.32 -4.22
N LYS A 4 -15.81 14.63 -5.35
CA LYS A 4 -16.12 13.20 -5.42
C LYS A 4 -15.27 12.46 -4.38
N VAL A 5 -15.93 11.68 -3.53
CA VAL A 5 -15.27 10.81 -2.53
C VAL A 5 -14.34 9.83 -3.23
N LEU A 6 -13.12 9.68 -2.70
CA LEU A 6 -12.16 8.68 -3.16
C LEU A 6 -12.50 7.32 -2.55
N LEU A 7 -12.49 6.27 -3.37
CA LEU A 7 -12.79 4.89 -2.97
C LEU A 7 -11.53 4.04 -2.92
N ALA A 8 -11.47 3.11 -1.97
CA ALA A 8 -10.50 2.02 -1.90
C ALA A 8 -11.07 0.70 -2.39
N HIS A 9 -12.35 0.44 -2.09
CA HIS A 9 -13.04 -0.78 -2.48
C HIS A 9 -14.43 -0.49 -3.06
N SER A 10 -14.79 -1.26 -4.10
CA SER A 10 -16.12 -1.21 -4.73
C SER A 10 -17.18 -1.85 -3.83
N ALA A 11 -18.43 -1.43 -3.96
CA ALA A 11 -19.55 -2.18 -3.40
C ALA A 11 -19.56 -3.61 -3.95
N ARG A 12 -19.63 -4.62 -3.08
CA ARG A 12 -19.60 -6.04 -3.45
C ARG A 12 -20.24 -6.89 -2.36
N PHE A 13 -20.83 -8.00 -2.73
CA PHE A 13 -21.41 -8.99 -1.80
C PHE A 13 -22.44 -8.41 -0.80
N GLY A 14 -23.19 -7.39 -1.21
CA GLY A 14 -24.13 -6.68 -0.34
C GLY A 14 -23.50 -5.66 0.61
N CYS A 15 -22.18 -5.51 0.59
CA CYS A 15 -21.46 -4.46 1.33
C CYS A 15 -21.32 -3.19 0.46
N PRO A 16 -21.44 -1.98 1.05
CA PRO A 16 -21.24 -0.73 0.34
C PRO A 16 -19.77 -0.58 -0.11
N GLU A 17 -19.49 0.47 -0.87
CA GLU A 17 -18.13 0.88 -1.14
C GLU A 17 -17.42 1.31 0.15
N GLN A 18 -16.09 1.13 0.19
CA GLN A 18 -15.22 1.65 1.25
C GLN A 18 -14.45 2.84 0.73
N THR A 19 -14.42 3.94 1.50
CA THR A 19 -13.65 5.12 1.13
C THR A 19 -12.14 4.86 1.26
N TYR A 20 -11.35 5.56 0.46
CA TYR A 20 -9.90 5.55 0.52
C TYR A 20 -9.39 5.89 1.94
N LYS A 21 -9.99 6.93 2.55
CA LYS A 21 -9.61 7.38 3.89
C LYS A 21 -9.89 6.32 4.95
N GLU A 22 -11.06 5.68 4.94
CA GLU A 22 -11.42 4.63 5.90
C GLU A 22 -10.43 3.47 5.81
N HIS A 23 -10.20 2.96 4.59
CA HIS A 23 -9.28 1.85 4.35
C HIS A 23 -7.86 2.17 4.82
N VAL A 24 -7.25 3.24 4.29
CA VAL A 24 -5.86 3.57 4.63
C VAL A 24 -5.70 3.85 6.12
N SER A 25 -6.65 4.56 6.75
CA SER A 25 -6.60 4.82 8.20
C SER A 25 -6.62 3.53 9.01
N GLU A 26 -7.46 2.57 8.63
CA GLU A 26 -7.58 1.30 9.35
C GLU A 26 -6.34 0.41 9.11
N VAL A 27 -5.81 0.38 7.89
CA VAL A 27 -4.56 -0.32 7.58
C VAL A 27 -3.38 0.26 8.37
N VAL A 28 -3.24 1.59 8.44
CA VAL A 28 -2.21 2.25 9.27
C VAL A 28 -2.36 1.91 10.73
N ARG A 29 -3.57 1.94 11.27
CA ARG A 29 -3.86 1.60 12.67
C ARG A 29 -3.45 0.15 12.98
N ARG A 30 -3.88 -0.81 12.16
CA ARG A 30 -3.59 -2.25 12.35
C ARG A 30 -2.13 -2.56 12.16
N ALA A 31 -1.52 -2.08 11.08
CA ALA A 31 -0.10 -2.28 10.83
C ALA A 31 0.76 -1.73 11.97
N SER A 32 0.37 -0.56 12.53
CA SER A 32 1.03 0.02 13.71
C SER A 32 0.86 -0.84 14.96
N GLU A 33 -0.30 -1.44 15.14
CA GLU A 33 -0.55 -2.36 16.26
C GLU A 33 0.31 -3.63 16.14
N PHE A 34 0.33 -4.27 14.97
CA PHE A 34 1.17 -5.44 14.72
C PHE A 34 2.65 -5.09 14.84
N GLY A 35 3.06 -3.96 14.26
CA GLY A 35 4.43 -3.45 14.36
C GLY A 35 4.87 -3.18 15.79
N SER A 36 3.98 -2.63 16.63
CA SER A 36 4.28 -2.35 18.03
C SER A 36 4.50 -3.61 18.85
N LYS A 37 3.83 -4.71 18.50
CA LYS A 37 4.05 -6.03 19.14
C LYS A 37 5.40 -6.65 18.72
N ALA A 38 5.85 -6.39 17.49
CA ALA A 38 7.10 -6.94 16.96
C ALA A 38 8.33 -6.08 17.29
N ALA A 39 8.18 -4.77 17.43
CA ALA A 39 9.28 -3.82 17.63
C ALA A 39 10.21 -4.13 18.84
N PRO A 40 9.71 -4.63 20.00
CA PRO A 40 10.59 -4.96 21.13
C PRO A 40 11.57 -6.10 20.85
N TYR A 41 11.33 -6.92 19.84
CA TYR A 41 12.15 -8.09 19.49
C TYR A 41 13.20 -7.79 18.42
N THR A 42 13.38 -6.53 18.03
CA THR A 42 14.41 -6.09 17.09
C THR A 42 15.23 -4.93 17.67
N PRO A 43 16.56 -4.88 17.45
CA PRO A 43 17.38 -3.72 17.85
C PRO A 43 17.03 -2.45 17.06
N PHE A 44 16.18 -2.54 16.06
CA PHE A 44 15.76 -1.47 15.16
C PHE A 44 14.29 -1.08 15.37
N GLY A 45 13.75 -1.15 16.58
CA GLY A 45 12.32 -1.01 16.86
C GLY A 45 11.68 0.27 16.31
N GLU A 46 12.31 1.43 16.45
CA GLU A 46 11.81 2.70 15.91
C GLU A 46 11.83 2.73 14.37
N LEU A 47 12.92 2.25 13.76
CA LEU A 47 13.04 2.11 12.32
C LEU A 47 11.98 1.14 11.78
N PHE A 48 11.72 0.06 12.52
CA PHE A 48 10.70 -0.92 12.17
C PHE A 48 9.30 -0.29 12.15
N LEU A 49 8.93 0.40 13.24
CA LEU A 49 7.63 1.06 13.35
C LEU A 49 7.43 2.14 12.29
N SER A 50 8.45 2.99 12.05
CA SER A 50 8.37 4.02 11.02
C SER A 50 8.28 3.42 9.62
N THR A 51 8.98 2.30 9.36
CA THR A 51 8.87 1.56 8.09
C THR A 51 7.46 1.02 7.87
N VAL A 52 6.91 0.33 8.86
CA VAL A 52 5.56 -0.25 8.78
C VAL A 52 4.50 0.83 8.59
N ARG A 53 4.57 1.93 9.34
CA ARG A 53 3.62 3.05 9.23
C ARG A 53 3.70 3.73 7.87
N ALA A 54 4.91 4.05 7.39
CA ALA A 54 5.07 4.68 6.09
C ALA A 54 4.61 3.78 4.94
N ALA A 55 4.88 2.47 5.02
CA ALA A 55 4.38 1.51 4.04
C ALA A 55 2.85 1.47 4.04
N ALA A 56 2.22 1.37 5.22
CA ALA A 56 0.76 1.34 5.35
C ALA A 56 0.09 2.63 4.85
N GLU A 57 0.70 3.79 5.09
CA GLU A 57 0.16 5.08 4.66
C GLU A 57 0.05 5.19 3.13
N TYR A 58 1.08 4.72 2.41
CA TYR A 58 1.17 4.95 0.96
C TYR A 58 0.94 3.70 0.10
N HIS A 59 0.60 2.52 0.69
CA HIS A 59 0.51 1.26 -0.06
C HIS A 59 -0.47 1.33 -1.24
N ASP A 60 -1.54 2.06 -1.08
CA ASP A 60 -2.66 2.16 -2.00
C ASP A 60 -2.74 3.48 -2.77
N LEU A 61 -1.67 4.28 -2.77
CA LEU A 61 -1.67 5.63 -3.35
C LEU A 61 -2.19 5.67 -4.79
N GLY A 62 -1.87 4.68 -5.60
CA GLY A 62 -2.33 4.61 -6.99
C GLY A 62 -3.82 4.28 -7.16
N LYS A 63 -4.55 3.88 -6.10
CA LYS A 63 -6.02 3.80 -6.18
C LYS A 63 -6.67 5.16 -6.47
N ILE A 64 -5.98 6.27 -6.18
CA ILE A 64 -6.42 7.65 -6.47
C ILE A 64 -6.46 7.95 -7.98
N ASP A 65 -5.83 7.12 -8.82
CA ASP A 65 -5.89 7.31 -10.28
C ASP A 65 -7.34 7.34 -10.78
N GLU A 66 -7.63 8.26 -11.70
CA GLU A 66 -9.00 8.48 -12.18
C GLU A 66 -9.60 7.26 -12.88
N GLU A 67 -8.78 6.51 -13.64
CA GLU A 67 -9.25 5.27 -14.28
C GLU A 67 -9.49 4.15 -13.25
N ASN A 68 -8.67 4.08 -12.21
CA ASN A 68 -8.92 3.18 -11.08
C ASN A 68 -10.20 3.58 -10.33
N GLN A 69 -10.41 4.86 -10.10
CA GLN A 69 -11.63 5.37 -9.45
C GLN A 69 -12.90 5.09 -10.26
N LYS A 70 -12.85 5.12 -11.59
CA LYS A 70 -13.99 4.71 -12.45
C LYS A 70 -14.34 3.23 -12.25
N VAL A 71 -13.33 2.36 -12.10
CA VAL A 71 -13.53 0.94 -11.80
C VAL A 71 -14.14 0.75 -10.42
N LEU A 72 -13.60 1.43 -9.42
CA LEU A 72 -14.05 1.33 -8.03
C LEU A 72 -15.52 1.78 -7.86
N ARG A 73 -15.97 2.74 -8.67
CA ARG A 73 -17.38 3.18 -8.74
C ARG A 73 -18.28 2.28 -9.57
N GLY A 74 -17.75 1.21 -10.15
CA GLY A 74 -18.52 0.31 -11.01
C GLY A 74 -18.80 0.87 -12.42
N GLU A 75 -18.19 1.97 -12.82
CA GLU A 75 -18.40 2.62 -14.13
C GLU A 75 -17.74 1.85 -15.29
N LYS A 76 -16.71 1.06 -15.01
CA LYS A 76 -15.94 0.29 -16.00
C LYS A 76 -15.44 -1.02 -15.37
N ARG A 77 -14.88 -1.90 -16.16
CA ARG A 77 -14.08 -3.12 -15.88
C ARG A 77 -14.09 -3.68 -14.43
N LYS A 78 -13.79 -4.98 -14.30
CA LYS A 78 -13.68 -5.67 -13.00
C LYS A 78 -12.31 -5.55 -12.33
N SER A 79 -11.29 -5.01 -12.98
CA SER A 79 -9.93 -4.91 -12.45
C SER A 79 -9.32 -3.55 -12.71
N LEU A 80 -8.56 -3.04 -11.75
CA LEU A 80 -7.86 -1.77 -11.84
C LEU A 80 -6.91 -1.74 -13.05
N PRO A 81 -6.99 -0.73 -13.92
CA PRO A 81 -6.11 -0.62 -15.08
C PRO A 81 -4.68 -0.21 -14.74
N VAL A 82 -4.48 0.54 -13.66
CA VAL A 82 -3.18 0.98 -13.15
C VAL A 82 -2.88 0.24 -11.85
N ALA A 83 -1.74 -0.45 -11.80
CA ALA A 83 -1.31 -1.12 -10.57
C ALA A 83 -1.10 -0.08 -9.46
N HIS A 84 -1.89 -0.20 -8.38
CA HIS A 84 -2.06 0.85 -7.39
C HIS A 84 -0.85 1.03 -6.45
N TRP A 85 0.01 0.04 -6.34
CA TRP A 85 1.19 0.08 -5.46
C TRP A 85 2.39 0.84 -6.05
N ASP A 86 2.44 1.05 -7.38
CA ASP A 86 3.59 1.70 -8.01
C ASP A 86 3.74 3.17 -7.60
N ALA A 87 2.65 3.90 -7.46
CA ALA A 87 2.69 5.32 -7.08
C ALA A 87 3.25 5.53 -5.66
N GLY A 88 2.83 4.71 -4.68
CA GLY A 88 3.37 4.77 -3.31
C GLY A 88 4.85 4.40 -3.27
N THR A 89 5.24 3.37 -4.04
CA THR A 89 6.65 3.00 -4.20
C THR A 89 7.47 4.15 -4.80
N ALA A 90 6.97 4.78 -5.87
CA ALA A 90 7.61 5.93 -6.51
C ALA A 90 7.83 7.10 -5.54
N HIS A 91 6.80 7.44 -4.78
CA HIS A 91 6.84 8.50 -3.78
C HIS A 91 7.96 8.25 -2.75
N LEU A 92 7.97 7.08 -2.14
CA LEU A 92 8.92 6.76 -1.08
C LEU A 92 10.36 6.61 -1.60
N LEU A 93 10.56 6.06 -2.79
CA LEU A 93 11.87 6.03 -3.45
C LEU A 93 12.39 7.44 -3.72
N GLY A 94 11.53 8.35 -4.18
CA GLY A 94 11.87 9.76 -4.38
C GLY A 94 12.25 10.48 -3.08
N LYS A 95 11.73 10.03 -1.95
CA LYS A 95 12.08 10.51 -0.60
C LYS A 95 13.26 9.75 0.02
N LYS A 96 13.93 8.85 -0.70
CA LYS A 96 15.01 7.96 -0.23
C LYS A 96 14.59 7.04 0.92
N SER A 97 13.31 6.83 1.11
CA SER A 97 12.73 5.95 2.13
C SER A 97 12.55 4.56 1.54
N ILE A 98 13.66 3.82 1.42
CA ILE A 98 13.75 2.58 0.63
C ILE A 98 12.98 1.44 1.30
N LEU A 99 13.10 1.28 2.62
CA LEU A 99 12.49 0.14 3.34
C LEU A 99 10.96 0.07 3.17
N PRO A 100 10.20 1.14 3.44
CA PRO A 100 8.76 1.09 3.21
C PRO A 100 8.40 1.03 1.72
N ALA A 101 9.20 1.61 0.81
CA ALA A 101 8.99 1.46 -0.62
C ALA A 101 9.07 -0.01 -1.06
N LEU A 102 10.04 -0.78 -0.53
CA LEU A 102 10.16 -2.21 -0.77
C LEU A 102 8.95 -2.99 -0.23
N CYS A 103 8.45 -2.64 0.95
CA CYS A 103 7.23 -3.24 1.49
C CYS A 103 6.04 -2.98 0.58
N ILE A 104 5.84 -1.73 0.10
CA ILE A 104 4.76 -1.39 -0.82
C ILE A 104 4.91 -2.16 -2.14
N PHE A 105 6.09 -2.17 -2.75
CA PHE A 105 6.30 -2.91 -3.98
C PHE A 105 5.97 -4.39 -3.82
N SER A 106 6.35 -4.98 -2.69
CA SER A 106 6.28 -6.41 -2.43
C SER A 106 4.92 -6.92 -1.97
N HIS A 107 4.00 -6.06 -1.49
CA HIS A 107 2.76 -6.55 -0.89
C HIS A 107 1.82 -7.26 -1.87
N HIS A 108 1.96 -7.01 -3.18
CA HIS A 108 1.26 -7.75 -4.24
C HIS A 108 2.10 -8.78 -4.99
N VAL A 109 3.42 -8.62 -5.01
CA VAL A 109 4.30 -9.46 -5.84
C VAL A 109 5.22 -10.36 -5.00
N GLY A 110 5.20 -10.22 -3.69
CA GLY A 110 6.13 -10.88 -2.78
C GLY A 110 7.51 -10.22 -2.76
N LEU A 111 8.34 -10.63 -1.81
CA LEU A 111 9.73 -10.15 -1.73
C LEU A 111 10.56 -10.75 -2.85
N LEU A 112 11.04 -9.88 -3.73
CA LEU A 112 11.93 -10.23 -4.83
C LEU A 112 13.39 -10.18 -4.39
N SER A 113 14.28 -10.75 -5.20
CA SER A 113 15.72 -10.60 -5.02
C SER A 113 16.13 -9.15 -5.23
N ILE A 114 16.64 -8.51 -4.19
CA ILE A 114 17.11 -7.11 -4.27
C ILE A 114 18.21 -6.96 -5.31
N CYS A 115 19.11 -7.95 -5.44
CA CYS A 115 20.18 -7.94 -6.43
C CYS A 115 19.64 -7.99 -7.85
N GLU A 116 18.64 -8.85 -8.11
CA GLU A 116 18.01 -8.95 -9.43
C GLU A 116 17.19 -7.69 -9.77
N GLU A 117 16.48 -7.11 -8.80
CA GLU A 117 15.74 -5.87 -9.03
C GLU A 117 16.69 -4.70 -9.29
N ASN A 118 17.78 -4.56 -8.54
CA ASN A 118 18.76 -3.49 -8.74
C ASN A 118 19.49 -3.57 -10.10
N SER A 119 19.53 -4.74 -10.74
CA SER A 119 20.10 -4.88 -12.10
C SER A 119 19.17 -4.39 -13.21
N LYS A 120 17.90 -4.11 -12.88
CA LYS A 120 16.89 -3.69 -13.85
C LYS A 120 16.88 -2.17 -14.03
N VAL A 121 16.50 -1.75 -15.24
CA VAL A 121 16.14 -0.34 -15.47
C VAL A 121 14.87 -0.03 -14.66
N TYR A 122 14.92 1.00 -13.82
CA TYR A 122 13.86 1.35 -12.87
C TYR A 122 13.57 0.23 -11.84
N PRO A 123 14.51 -0.03 -10.90
CA PRO A 123 14.31 -1.00 -9.83
C PRO A 123 13.03 -0.73 -9.03
N PHE A 124 12.37 -1.80 -8.61
CA PHE A 124 11.16 -1.74 -7.78
C PHE A 124 10.02 -0.90 -8.35
N ARG A 125 9.92 -0.81 -9.68
CA ARG A 125 8.84 -0.11 -10.37
C ARG A 125 8.08 -1.06 -11.30
N VAL A 126 6.79 -0.81 -11.50
CA VAL A 126 5.95 -1.62 -12.39
C VAL A 126 6.17 -1.20 -13.85
N ARG A 127 6.89 -2.02 -14.59
CA ARG A 127 7.34 -1.75 -15.97
C ARG A 127 6.37 -2.26 -17.05
N THR A 128 5.35 -3.00 -16.66
CA THR A 128 4.33 -3.51 -17.58
C THR A 128 3.41 -2.40 -18.04
N LEU A 129 2.82 -2.58 -19.22
CA LEU A 129 1.78 -1.67 -19.72
C LEU A 129 0.58 -1.70 -18.77
N ALA A 130 0.00 -0.53 -18.54
CA ALA A 130 -1.30 -0.44 -17.90
C ALA A 130 -2.36 -1.14 -18.77
N LYS A 131 -3.43 -1.63 -18.16
CA LYS A 131 -4.46 -2.40 -18.89
C LYS A 131 -5.23 -1.59 -19.93
N ASN A 132 -5.08 -0.28 -19.97
CA ASN A 132 -5.57 0.61 -21.05
C ASN A 132 -4.61 0.71 -22.25
N GLY A 133 -3.38 0.21 -22.17
CA GLY A 133 -2.57 -0.23 -23.29
C GLY A 133 -1.55 0.73 -23.89
N GLU A 134 -1.47 2.01 -23.44
CA GLU A 134 -0.59 2.99 -24.12
C GLU A 134 0.70 3.29 -23.37
N LYS A 135 0.64 3.40 -22.03
CA LYS A 135 1.78 3.71 -21.15
C LYS A 135 2.03 2.59 -20.17
N THR A 136 3.26 2.47 -19.70
CA THR A 136 3.56 1.61 -18.55
C THR A 136 2.95 2.21 -17.27
N VAL A 137 2.70 1.35 -16.29
CA VAL A 137 2.21 1.81 -14.98
C VAL A 137 3.18 2.82 -14.37
N ARG A 138 4.49 2.59 -14.48
CA ARG A 138 5.54 3.52 -14.02
C ARG A 138 5.37 4.90 -14.65
N GLU A 139 5.22 4.99 -15.97
CA GLU A 139 5.07 6.28 -16.67
C GLU A 139 3.83 7.04 -16.20
N ILE A 140 2.71 6.33 -16.01
CA ILE A 140 1.47 6.94 -15.49
C ILE A 140 1.68 7.43 -14.06
N SER A 141 2.31 6.61 -13.21
CA SER A 141 2.59 6.99 -11.82
C SER A 141 3.50 8.21 -11.74
N ASP A 142 4.58 8.25 -12.52
CA ASP A 142 5.54 9.37 -12.52
C ASP A 142 4.87 10.68 -13.00
N GLU A 143 4.06 10.62 -14.05
CA GLU A 143 3.35 11.78 -14.61
C GLU A 143 2.32 12.37 -13.65
N LYS A 144 1.63 11.53 -12.87
CA LYS A 144 0.51 11.94 -12.03
C LYS A 144 0.84 11.99 -10.54
N LEU A 145 2.08 11.67 -10.14
CA LEU A 145 2.46 11.47 -8.74
C LEU A 145 2.11 12.65 -7.84
N GLU A 146 2.45 13.87 -8.27
CA GLU A 146 2.16 15.08 -7.51
C GLU A 146 0.66 15.25 -7.25
N GLY A 147 -0.17 14.98 -8.26
CA GLY A 147 -1.62 15.02 -8.12
C GLY A 147 -2.17 13.97 -7.15
N TYR A 148 -1.57 12.77 -7.11
CA TYR A 148 -1.97 11.75 -6.15
C TYR A 148 -1.57 12.14 -4.73
N ILE A 149 -0.35 12.65 -4.54
CA ILE A 149 0.12 13.12 -3.22
C ILE A 149 -0.76 14.25 -2.70
N ASN A 150 -1.05 15.26 -3.51
CA ASN A 150 -1.91 16.37 -3.11
C ASN A 150 -3.32 15.89 -2.66
N LYS A 151 -3.90 14.92 -3.38
CA LYS A 151 -5.20 14.33 -3.01
C LYS A 151 -5.09 13.52 -1.72
N HIS A 152 -4.02 12.70 -1.58
CA HIS A 152 -3.75 11.90 -0.39
C HIS A 152 -3.57 12.78 0.86
N GLU A 153 -2.69 13.77 0.78
CA GLU A 153 -2.42 14.69 1.89
C GLU A 153 -3.68 15.48 2.33
N ALA A 154 -4.52 15.83 1.37
CA ALA A 154 -5.78 16.50 1.68
C ALA A 154 -6.79 15.60 2.40
N GLU A 155 -6.75 14.27 2.18
CA GLU A 155 -7.62 13.28 2.85
C GLU A 155 -7.01 12.81 4.19
N MET A 156 -5.73 12.42 4.17
CA MET A 156 -5.08 11.72 5.28
C MET A 156 -4.36 12.64 6.25
N LYS A 157 -3.81 13.77 5.76
CA LYS A 157 -2.97 14.69 6.55
C LYS A 157 -1.84 13.95 7.28
N PRO A 158 -1.03 13.17 6.57
CA PRO A 158 -0.01 12.34 7.18
C PRO A 158 0.98 13.17 7.99
N CYS A 159 1.35 12.65 9.16
CA CYS A 159 2.40 13.22 10.01
C CYS A 159 3.44 12.11 10.26
N LEU A 160 4.30 11.86 9.28
CA LEU A 160 5.25 10.76 9.30
C LEU A 160 6.69 11.25 9.23
N ASN A 161 7.52 10.71 10.11
CA ASN A 161 8.97 10.73 9.91
C ASN A 161 9.31 9.55 9.00
N LEU A 162 9.68 9.84 7.75
CA LEU A 162 10.06 8.81 6.80
C LEU A 162 11.42 8.23 7.20
N PRO A 163 11.53 6.90 7.30
CA PRO A 163 12.80 6.28 7.67
C PRO A 163 13.81 6.42 6.52
N GLU A 164 15.01 6.86 6.88
CA GLU A 164 16.18 6.85 5.98
C GLU A 164 17.14 5.75 6.43
N GLY A 165 17.87 5.17 5.50
CA GLY A 165 18.98 4.31 5.82
C GLY A 165 18.96 2.92 5.24
N LEU A 166 19.95 2.13 5.66
CA LEU A 166 20.25 0.80 5.14
C LEU A 166 19.32 -0.27 5.72
N SER A 167 19.09 -1.29 4.93
CA SER A 167 18.30 -2.45 5.34
C SER A 167 18.98 -3.22 6.48
N PRO A 168 18.26 -3.44 7.60
CA PRO A 168 18.75 -4.32 8.69
C PRO A 168 18.74 -5.81 8.30
N GLY A 169 18.47 -6.13 7.04
CA GLY A 169 18.45 -7.50 6.53
C GLY A 169 17.06 -8.00 6.10
N SER A 170 17.04 -9.18 5.46
CA SER A 170 15.82 -9.75 4.88
C SER A 170 14.73 -10.10 5.91
N THR A 171 15.11 -10.51 7.11
CA THR A 171 14.17 -10.82 8.19
C THR A 171 13.36 -9.61 8.60
N PHE A 172 14.01 -8.44 8.76
CA PHE A 172 13.35 -7.18 9.06
C PHE A 172 12.28 -6.84 8.00
N LEU A 173 12.65 -6.91 6.71
CA LEU A 173 11.73 -6.62 5.61
C LEU A 173 10.55 -7.60 5.57
N ARG A 174 10.79 -8.90 5.84
CA ARG A 174 9.72 -9.91 5.90
C ARG A 174 8.71 -9.59 6.98
N PHE A 175 9.15 -9.27 8.19
CA PHE A 175 8.25 -8.89 9.28
C PHE A 175 7.52 -7.58 9.01
N ALA A 176 8.20 -6.56 8.48
CA ALA A 176 7.55 -5.30 8.12
C ALA A 176 6.49 -5.50 7.03
N LEU A 177 6.81 -6.31 6.01
CA LEU A 177 5.86 -6.68 4.96
C LEU A 177 4.67 -7.46 5.51
N SER A 178 4.89 -8.44 6.42
CA SER A 178 3.80 -9.18 7.06
C SER A 178 2.86 -8.25 7.81
N CYS A 179 3.38 -7.28 8.57
CA CYS A 179 2.53 -6.30 9.26
C CYS A 179 1.64 -5.51 8.29
N LEU A 180 2.17 -5.12 7.13
CA LEU A 180 1.39 -4.44 6.10
C LEU A 180 0.33 -5.36 5.49
N VAL A 181 0.73 -6.53 5.01
CA VAL A 181 -0.15 -7.48 4.32
C VAL A 181 -1.27 -7.96 5.23
N ASP A 182 -0.95 -8.31 6.48
CA ASP A 182 -1.94 -8.76 7.46
C ASP A 182 -2.95 -7.64 7.78
N ALA A 183 -2.48 -6.39 7.85
CA ALA A 183 -3.35 -5.24 8.09
C ALA A 183 -4.31 -4.98 6.91
N ASP A 184 -3.79 -4.95 5.68
CA ASP A 184 -4.54 -4.72 4.46
C ASP A 184 -5.58 -5.83 4.21
N HIS A 185 -5.14 -7.11 4.27
CA HIS A 185 -6.05 -8.24 4.10
C HIS A 185 -7.11 -8.31 5.18
N THR A 186 -6.75 -8.03 6.43
CA THR A 186 -7.72 -8.04 7.55
C THR A 186 -8.77 -6.94 7.37
N ASP A 187 -8.36 -5.72 6.98
CA ASP A 187 -9.32 -4.65 6.73
C ASP A 187 -10.26 -4.98 5.58
N THR A 188 -9.72 -5.45 4.45
CA THR A 188 -10.49 -5.88 3.29
C THR A 188 -11.47 -7.01 3.64
N ALA A 189 -11.02 -8.03 4.40
CA ALA A 189 -11.86 -9.15 4.82
C ALA A 189 -12.99 -8.70 5.77
N ARG A 190 -12.70 -7.80 6.70
CA ARG A 190 -13.71 -7.21 7.60
C ARG A 190 -14.73 -6.39 6.84
N HIS A 191 -14.27 -5.56 5.92
CA HIS A 191 -15.16 -4.74 5.10
C HIS A 191 -16.19 -5.61 4.34
N TYR A 192 -15.77 -6.73 3.78
CA TYR A 192 -16.63 -7.63 3.03
C TYR A 192 -17.28 -8.74 3.87
N ASN A 193 -17.23 -8.67 5.20
CA ASN A 193 -17.77 -9.67 6.13
C ASN A 193 -17.25 -11.10 5.90
N ASN A 194 -16.02 -11.21 5.38
CA ASN A 194 -15.38 -12.49 5.06
C ASN A 194 -14.47 -13.01 6.18
N LEU A 195 -14.52 -12.39 7.37
CA LEU A 195 -13.76 -12.88 8.52
C LEU A 195 -14.45 -14.06 9.15
N ILE A 196 -13.69 -15.10 9.47
CA ILE A 196 -14.04 -16.07 10.49
C ILE A 196 -14.14 -15.28 11.81
N PRO A 197 -15.23 -15.43 12.60
CA PRO A 197 -15.33 -14.77 13.89
C PRO A 197 -14.07 -15.02 14.73
N GLU A 198 -13.56 -13.97 15.39
CA GLU A 198 -12.49 -14.12 16.38
C GLU A 198 -13.05 -14.91 17.57
N GLY A 199 -12.92 -16.19 17.53
CA GLY A 199 -13.31 -17.11 18.55
C GLY A 199 -12.89 -18.50 18.09
N ASP A 200 -11.93 -19.05 18.81
CA ASP A 200 -11.64 -20.47 18.80
C ASP A 200 -10.95 -21.04 17.53
N ILE A 201 -9.76 -20.53 17.21
CA ILE A 201 -8.75 -21.45 16.68
C ILE A 201 -8.03 -22.02 17.91
N PRO A 202 -8.31 -23.29 18.30
CA PRO A 202 -7.53 -23.93 19.32
C PRO A 202 -6.06 -23.94 18.81
N LEU A 203 -5.17 -23.37 19.58
CA LEU A 203 -3.73 -23.57 19.37
C LEU A 203 -3.45 -24.98 19.93
N ASP A 204 -3.44 -25.99 19.05
CA ASP A 204 -2.90 -27.31 19.35
C ASP A 204 -1.35 -27.24 19.50
#